data_eca3d976f6a217419577f2593b7e8307
#
_entry.id   eca3d976f6a217419577f2593b7e8307
#
_cell.length_a   1.000
_cell.length_b   1.000
_cell.length_c   1.000
_cell.angle_alpha   90.00
_cell.angle_beta   90.00
_cell.angle_gamma   90.00
#
_symmetry.space_group_name_H-M   'P 1'
#
loop_
_entity.id
_entity.type
_entity.pdbx_description
1 polymer ?
#
loop_
_entity_poly.entity_id
_entity_poly.type
_entity_poly.pdbx_seq_one_letter_code
_entity_poly.pdbx_strand_id
1 'polypeptide(L)'
;MNVTAGAGGKTYMNFQKVPHKMEEFCREVNERRKELLESPDIYEQYKLSFIAHLKLVTIHPWVDGNGRMARLIMNHLQHEFGLLQSKVLKENRNDYIKALKASQEEENEVPFLEFMFEEHAKNLQKEIENYKLSMGNDEVV
;
A
#
# COMPACT_ATOMS: atom_id res chain seq x y z
N MET A 1 26.95 -5.22 3.49
CA MET A 1 26.73 -3.76 3.39
C MET A 1 25.25 -3.45 3.40
N ASN A 2 24.84 -2.47 4.18
CA ASN A 2 23.45 -2.01 4.20
C ASN A 2 23.26 -0.84 3.24
N VAL A 3 22.05 -0.76 2.65
CA VAL A 3 21.67 0.36 1.78
C VAL A 3 21.00 1.42 2.63
N THR A 4 21.41 2.68 2.48
CA THR A 4 20.80 3.81 3.19
C THR A 4 19.94 4.61 2.23
N ALA A 5 18.71 4.95 2.64
CA ALA A 5 17.82 5.77 1.83
C ALA A 5 18.34 7.19 1.73
N GLY A 6 18.24 7.79 0.55
CA GLY A 6 18.62 9.19 0.33
C GLY A 6 17.78 10.15 1.14
N ALA A 7 16.47 9.90 1.28
CA ALA A 7 15.56 10.72 2.07
C ALA A 7 15.41 10.16 3.48
N GLY A 8 15.88 10.88 4.48
CA GLY A 8 15.73 10.53 5.89
C GLY A 8 16.84 9.69 6.50
N GLY A 9 17.85 9.29 5.73
CA GLY A 9 19.04 8.59 6.25
C GLY A 9 18.80 7.25 6.93
N LYS A 10 17.69 6.60 6.63
CA LYS A 10 17.36 5.31 7.24
C LYS A 10 18.20 4.18 6.65
N THR A 11 18.73 3.31 7.52
CA THR A 11 19.44 2.10 7.12
C THR A 11 18.43 0.99 6.86
N TYR A 12 18.49 0.40 5.68
CA TYR A 12 17.60 -0.69 5.28
C TYR A 12 18.19 -2.06 5.58
N MET A 13 17.41 -3.10 5.29
CA MET A 13 17.80 -4.50 5.47
C MET A 13 19.13 -4.79 4.77
N ASN A 14 19.96 -5.62 5.41
CA ASN A 14 21.20 -6.09 4.82
C ASN A 14 20.91 -6.77 3.47
N PHE A 15 21.62 -6.34 2.42
CA PHE A 15 21.40 -6.82 1.05
C PHE A 15 21.53 -8.35 0.92
N GLN A 16 22.30 -9.01 1.79
CA GLN A 16 22.47 -10.47 1.77
C GLN A 16 21.20 -11.21 2.17
N LYS A 17 20.32 -10.58 2.95
CA LYS A 17 19.01 -11.13 3.37
C LYS A 17 17.90 -10.90 2.37
N VAL A 18 18.10 -9.96 1.44
CA VAL A 18 17.05 -9.54 0.51
C VAL A 18 16.50 -10.68 -0.36
N PRO A 19 17.32 -11.54 -1.01
CA PRO A 19 16.76 -12.62 -1.82
C PRO A 19 15.83 -13.55 -1.04
N HIS A 20 16.21 -13.94 0.16
CA HIS A 20 15.39 -14.82 1.00
C HIS A 20 14.10 -14.13 1.42
N LYS A 21 14.17 -12.87 1.82
CA LYS A 21 13.00 -12.09 2.21
C LYS A 21 12.04 -11.84 1.04
N MET A 22 12.60 -11.67 -0.16
CA MET A 22 11.75 -11.54 -1.37
C MET A 22 11.04 -12.84 -1.71
N GLU A 23 11.69 -13.99 -1.54
CA GLU A 23 11.03 -15.28 -1.73
C GLU A 23 9.90 -15.49 -0.73
N GLU A 24 10.13 -15.20 0.55
CA GLU A 24 9.07 -15.24 1.58
C GLU A 24 7.91 -14.32 1.23
N PHE A 25 8.23 -13.09 0.84
CA PHE A 25 7.24 -12.08 0.48
C PHE A 25 6.36 -12.57 -0.67
N CYS A 26 6.95 -13.03 -1.75
CA CYS A 26 6.22 -13.50 -2.91
C CYS A 26 5.34 -14.69 -2.57
N ARG A 27 5.86 -15.63 -1.79
CA ARG A 27 5.12 -16.83 -1.39
C ARG A 27 3.93 -16.47 -0.51
N GLU A 28 4.13 -15.68 0.54
CA GLU A 28 3.08 -15.30 1.48
C GLU A 28 1.98 -14.49 0.81
N VAL A 29 2.36 -13.51 0.00
CA VAL A 29 1.39 -12.68 -0.72
C VAL A 29 0.60 -13.54 -1.71
N ASN A 30 1.26 -14.42 -2.45
CA ASN A 30 0.60 -15.25 -3.44
C ASN A 30 -0.36 -16.27 -2.80
N GLU A 31 0.02 -16.88 -1.68
CA GLU A 31 -0.83 -17.81 -0.95
C GLU A 31 -2.10 -17.10 -0.45
N ARG A 32 -1.94 -15.94 0.18
CA ARG A 32 -3.08 -15.16 0.68
C ARG A 32 -3.95 -14.63 -0.46
N ARG A 33 -3.34 -14.23 -1.56
CA ARG A 33 -4.05 -13.78 -2.75
C ARG A 33 -4.99 -14.87 -3.28
N LYS A 34 -4.49 -16.10 -3.37
CA LYS A 34 -5.30 -17.23 -3.83
C LYS A 34 -6.48 -17.50 -2.90
N GLU A 35 -6.26 -17.49 -1.59
CA GLU A 35 -7.33 -17.64 -0.61
C GLU A 35 -8.42 -16.59 -0.79
N LEU A 36 -8.03 -15.33 -0.99
CA LEU A 36 -8.95 -14.22 -1.11
C LEU A 36 -9.63 -14.13 -2.48
N LEU A 37 -9.11 -14.79 -3.50
CA LEU A 37 -9.80 -14.95 -4.77
C LEU A 37 -10.89 -16.03 -4.66
N GLU A 38 -10.64 -17.10 -3.90
CA GLU A 38 -11.61 -18.18 -3.68
C GLU A 38 -12.72 -17.77 -2.69
N SER A 39 -12.34 -17.05 -1.62
CA SER A 39 -13.27 -16.58 -0.59
C SER A 39 -13.11 -15.07 -0.41
N PRO A 40 -13.76 -14.27 -1.26
CA PRO A 40 -13.58 -12.82 -1.25
C PRO A 40 -14.04 -12.17 0.06
N ASP A 41 -13.19 -11.27 0.56
CA ASP A 41 -13.46 -10.39 1.68
C ASP A 41 -12.80 -9.05 1.37
N ILE A 42 -13.59 -8.02 1.16
CA ILE A 42 -13.11 -6.72 0.71
C ILE A 42 -12.10 -6.11 1.67
N TYR A 43 -12.37 -6.18 2.97
CA TYR A 43 -11.47 -5.65 3.99
C TYR A 43 -10.12 -6.38 3.95
N GLU A 44 -10.14 -7.72 3.94
CA GLU A 44 -8.92 -8.52 3.91
C GLU A 44 -8.16 -8.36 2.59
N GLN A 45 -8.85 -8.15 1.48
CA GLN A 45 -8.23 -7.88 0.19
C GLN A 45 -7.47 -6.55 0.19
N TYR A 46 -8.08 -5.48 0.70
CA TYR A 46 -7.39 -4.20 0.89
C TYR A 46 -6.23 -4.35 1.85
N LYS A 47 -6.44 -5.02 2.97
CA LYS A 47 -5.40 -5.25 3.96
C LYS A 47 -4.18 -5.95 3.35
N LEU A 48 -4.39 -6.99 2.56
CA LEU A 48 -3.28 -7.68 1.87
C LEU A 48 -2.52 -6.73 0.96
N SER A 49 -3.23 -5.90 0.19
CA SER A 49 -2.59 -4.94 -0.72
C SER A 49 -1.72 -3.92 0.04
N PHE A 50 -2.21 -3.43 1.17
CA PHE A 50 -1.46 -2.48 2.01
C PHE A 50 -0.26 -3.14 2.69
N ILE A 51 -0.42 -4.37 3.17
CA ILE A 51 0.68 -5.15 3.76
C ILE A 51 1.76 -5.44 2.72
N ALA A 52 1.38 -5.78 1.50
CA ALA A 52 2.34 -6.01 0.42
C ALA A 52 3.17 -4.74 0.15
N HIS A 53 2.51 -3.59 0.13
CA HIS A 53 3.19 -2.30 -0.02
C HIS A 53 4.21 -2.07 1.11
N LEU A 54 3.76 -2.21 2.37
CA LEU A 54 4.62 -2.00 3.54
C LEU A 54 5.83 -2.95 3.54
N LYS A 55 5.59 -4.22 3.30
CA LYS A 55 6.66 -5.24 3.30
C LYS A 55 7.69 -4.98 2.23
N LEU A 56 7.26 -4.63 1.02
CA LEU A 56 8.20 -4.38 -0.07
C LEU A 56 9.07 -3.16 0.19
N VAL A 57 8.49 -2.07 0.67
CA VAL A 57 9.26 -0.88 1.05
C VAL A 57 10.23 -1.19 2.18
N THR A 58 9.84 -2.06 3.12
CA THR A 58 10.68 -2.45 4.26
C THR A 58 11.84 -3.34 3.81
N ILE A 59 11.61 -4.29 2.91
CA ILE A 59 12.68 -5.13 2.35
C ILE A 59 13.65 -4.29 1.53
N HIS A 60 13.14 -3.33 0.76
CA HIS A 60 13.92 -2.40 -0.05
C HIS A 60 14.88 -3.14 -0.99
N PRO A 61 14.35 -3.97 -1.94
CA PRO A 61 15.18 -4.86 -2.74
C PRO A 61 16.05 -4.17 -3.78
N TRP A 62 15.71 -2.93 -4.17
CA TRP A 62 16.44 -2.18 -5.18
C TRP A 62 17.09 -0.93 -4.60
N VAL A 63 18.06 -0.37 -5.33
CA VAL A 63 18.68 0.89 -4.94
C VAL A 63 17.69 2.06 -5.07
N ASP A 64 16.82 2.00 -6.10
CA ASP A 64 15.84 3.05 -6.39
C ASP A 64 14.54 2.40 -6.89
N GLY A 65 13.45 3.15 -6.80
CA GLY A 65 12.15 2.73 -7.32
C GLY A 65 11.34 1.81 -6.41
N ASN A 66 11.77 1.59 -5.17
CA ASN A 66 11.05 0.71 -4.23
C ASN A 66 9.63 1.20 -3.94
N GLY A 67 9.45 2.49 -3.70
CA GLY A 67 8.14 3.08 -3.45
C GLY A 67 7.21 2.95 -4.65
N ARG A 68 7.73 3.20 -5.85
CA ARG A 68 6.94 3.06 -7.09
C ARG A 68 6.52 1.62 -7.32
N MET A 69 7.43 0.66 -7.12
CA MET A 69 7.11 -0.75 -7.27
C MET A 69 6.12 -1.21 -6.20
N ALA A 70 6.28 -0.75 -4.96
CA ALA A 70 5.35 -1.08 -3.88
C ALA A 70 3.94 -0.61 -4.19
N ARG A 71 3.79 0.62 -4.71
CA ARG A 71 2.49 1.13 -5.14
C ARG A 71 1.91 0.35 -6.32
N LEU A 72 2.76 -0.02 -7.26
CA LEU A 72 2.32 -0.80 -8.42
C LEU A 72 1.77 -2.18 -7.99
N ILE A 73 2.46 -2.87 -7.10
CA ILE A 73 2.03 -4.16 -6.58
C ILE A 73 0.73 -4.01 -5.79
N MET A 74 0.62 -3.00 -4.94
CA MET A 74 -0.60 -2.70 -4.19
C MET A 74 -1.78 -2.50 -5.14
N ASN A 75 -1.63 -1.65 -6.14
CA ASN A 75 -2.68 -1.35 -7.10
C ASN A 75 -3.01 -2.56 -7.97
N HIS A 76 -2.01 -3.36 -8.34
CA HIS A 76 -2.23 -4.59 -9.09
C HIS A 76 -3.09 -5.59 -8.31
N LEU A 77 -2.79 -5.80 -7.03
CA LEU A 77 -3.59 -6.67 -6.18
C LEU A 77 -5.03 -6.17 -6.07
N GLN A 78 -5.21 -4.87 -5.85
CA GLN A 78 -6.54 -4.26 -5.77
C GLN A 78 -7.30 -4.44 -7.09
N HIS A 79 -6.64 -4.24 -8.21
CA HIS A 79 -7.25 -4.43 -9.52
C HIS A 79 -7.67 -5.89 -9.75
N GLU A 80 -6.82 -6.84 -9.40
CA GLU A 80 -7.11 -8.27 -9.54
C GLU A 80 -8.31 -8.69 -8.70
N PHE A 81 -8.46 -8.11 -7.51
CA PHE A 81 -9.62 -8.35 -6.65
C PHE A 81 -10.88 -7.59 -7.09
N GLY A 82 -10.79 -6.77 -8.13
CA GLY A 82 -11.93 -5.97 -8.59
C GLY A 82 -12.24 -4.78 -7.69
N LEU A 83 -11.27 -4.30 -6.93
CA LEU A 83 -11.45 -3.19 -6.00
C LEU A 83 -11.11 -1.85 -6.65
N LEU A 84 -11.67 -0.77 -6.12
CA LEU A 84 -11.26 0.58 -6.46
C LEU A 84 -9.85 0.83 -5.92
N GLN A 85 -8.98 1.37 -6.76
CA GLN A 85 -7.59 1.55 -6.41
C GLN A 85 -7.39 2.67 -5.38
N SER A 86 -6.49 2.41 -4.42
CA SER A 86 -6.10 3.38 -3.41
C SER A 86 -4.99 4.28 -3.94
N LYS A 87 -4.99 5.53 -3.46
CA LYS A 87 -3.94 6.49 -3.76
C LYS A 87 -3.66 7.34 -2.54
N VAL A 88 -2.44 7.86 -2.46
CA VAL A 88 -2.08 8.85 -1.43
C VAL A 88 -1.93 10.18 -2.14
N LEU A 89 -2.73 11.16 -1.75
CA LEU A 89 -2.67 12.48 -2.33
C LEU A 89 -1.34 13.15 -1.96
N LYS A 90 -0.82 13.98 -2.87
CA LYS A 90 0.44 14.69 -2.68
C LYS A 90 0.45 15.51 -1.39
N GLU A 91 -0.65 16.12 -1.03
CA GLU A 91 -0.82 16.93 0.18
C GLU A 91 -0.71 16.11 1.46
N ASN A 92 -0.93 14.79 1.40
CA ASN A 92 -0.89 13.87 2.55
C ASN A 92 0.39 13.01 2.58
N ARG A 93 1.36 13.33 1.72
CA ARG A 93 2.59 12.54 1.61
C ARG A 93 3.39 12.49 2.91
N ASN A 94 3.45 13.59 3.66
CA ASN A 94 4.19 13.63 4.92
C ASN A 94 3.60 12.67 5.95
N ASP A 95 2.28 12.61 6.04
CA ASP A 95 1.59 11.70 6.95
C ASP A 95 1.77 10.25 6.53
N TYR A 96 1.79 9.98 5.22
CA TYR A 96 2.09 8.67 4.66
C TYR A 96 3.50 8.20 5.07
N ILE A 97 4.50 9.06 4.93
CA ILE A 97 5.87 8.74 5.32
C ILE A 97 5.99 8.48 6.81
N LYS A 98 5.30 9.27 7.64
CA LYS A 98 5.27 9.06 9.10
C LYS A 98 4.67 7.72 9.45
N ALA A 99 3.57 7.33 8.80
CA ALA A 99 2.93 6.04 9.04
C ALA A 99 3.83 4.87 8.64
N LEU A 100 4.51 4.97 7.50
CA LEU A 100 5.49 3.97 7.08
C LEU A 100 6.61 3.81 8.10
N LYS A 101 7.21 4.91 8.53
CA LYS A 101 8.29 4.90 9.51
C LYS A 101 7.84 4.31 10.84
N ALA A 102 6.66 4.70 11.32
CA ALA A 102 6.11 4.18 12.56
C ALA A 102 5.97 2.66 12.50
N SER A 103 5.40 2.12 11.42
CA SER A 103 5.25 0.68 11.24
C SER A 103 6.59 -0.03 11.17
N GLN A 104 7.58 0.55 10.48
CA GLN A 104 8.91 -0.04 10.35
C GLN A 104 9.68 -0.04 11.66
N GLU A 105 9.63 1.06 12.43
CA GLU A 105 10.33 1.19 13.70
C GLU A 105 9.73 0.33 14.79
N GLU A 106 8.41 0.23 14.83
CA GLU A 106 7.67 -0.57 15.81
C GLU A 106 7.54 -2.04 15.41
N GLU A 107 7.95 -2.39 14.20
CA GLU A 107 7.73 -3.71 13.61
C GLU A 107 6.27 -4.14 13.71
N ASN A 108 5.36 -3.20 13.43
CA ASN A 108 3.93 -3.34 13.59
C ASN A 108 3.22 -2.74 12.38
N GLU A 109 2.38 -3.52 11.72
CA GLU A 109 1.65 -3.09 10.53
C GLU A 109 0.53 -2.09 10.80
N VAL A 110 0.06 -2.00 12.05
CA VAL A 110 -1.13 -1.21 12.41
C VAL A 110 -1.02 0.27 12.05
N PRO A 111 0.06 1.00 12.36
CA PRO A 111 0.13 2.42 12.02
C PRO A 111 -0.06 2.69 10.53
N PHE A 112 0.58 1.90 9.68
CA PHE A 112 0.44 2.04 8.23
C PHE A 112 -0.95 1.65 7.74
N LEU A 113 -1.50 0.56 8.26
CA LEU A 113 -2.85 0.11 7.90
C LEU A 113 -3.90 1.15 8.27
N GLU A 114 -3.84 1.71 9.46
CA GLU A 114 -4.77 2.76 9.89
C GLU A 114 -4.72 3.96 8.95
N PHE A 115 -3.52 4.41 8.61
CA PHE A 115 -3.36 5.53 7.68
C PHE A 115 -3.97 5.20 6.32
N MET A 116 -3.65 4.04 5.75
CA MET A 116 -4.10 3.69 4.40
C MET A 116 -5.60 3.48 4.32
N PHE A 117 -6.22 2.86 5.33
CA PHE A 117 -7.67 2.71 5.36
C PHE A 117 -8.39 4.06 5.51
N GLU A 118 -7.89 4.93 6.38
CA GLU A 118 -8.47 6.28 6.53
C GLU A 118 -8.33 7.10 5.25
N GLU A 119 -7.15 7.08 4.64
CA GLU A 119 -6.88 7.82 3.40
C GLU A 119 -7.79 7.34 2.28
N HIS A 120 -7.93 6.02 2.13
CA HIS A 120 -8.79 5.42 1.13
C HIS A 120 -10.26 5.78 1.35
N ALA A 121 -10.73 5.71 2.60
CA ALA A 121 -12.10 6.08 2.94
C ALA A 121 -12.39 7.54 2.61
N LYS A 122 -11.48 8.45 2.92
CA LYS A 122 -11.62 9.88 2.59
C LYS A 122 -11.68 10.11 1.08
N ASN A 123 -10.81 9.42 0.33
CA ASN A 123 -10.77 9.55 -1.13
C ASN A 123 -12.05 9.01 -1.78
N LEU A 124 -12.56 7.89 -1.30
CA LEU A 124 -13.83 7.33 -1.76
C LEU A 124 -14.99 8.26 -1.46
N GLN A 125 -15.02 8.87 -0.27
CA GLN A 125 -16.06 9.83 0.11
C GLN A 125 -16.07 11.04 -0.83
N LYS A 126 -14.90 11.57 -1.16
CA LYS A 126 -14.77 12.67 -2.13
C LYS A 126 -15.28 12.28 -3.52
N GLU A 127 -14.95 11.09 -3.98
CA GLU A 127 -15.41 10.59 -5.28
C GLU A 127 -16.93 10.43 -5.32
N ILE A 128 -17.52 9.91 -4.23
CA ILE A 128 -18.98 9.78 -4.11
C ILE A 128 -19.64 11.17 -4.14
N GLU A 129 -19.11 12.14 -3.41
CA GLU A 129 -19.64 13.50 -3.39
C GLU A 129 -19.56 14.16 -4.77
N ASN A 130 -18.42 14.02 -5.45
CA ASN A 130 -18.24 14.54 -6.81
C ASN A 130 -19.20 13.89 -7.80
N TYR A 131 -19.41 12.59 -7.69
CA TYR A 131 -20.36 11.86 -8.52
C TYR A 131 -21.79 12.36 -8.30
N LYS A 132 -22.20 12.54 -7.04
CA LYS A 132 -23.53 13.06 -6.70
C LYS A 132 -23.75 14.48 -7.26
N LEU A 133 -22.74 15.34 -7.16
CA LEU A 133 -22.81 16.69 -7.72
C LEU A 133 -22.96 16.67 -9.24
N SER A 134 -22.20 15.79 -9.91
CA SER A 134 -22.29 15.60 -11.35
C SER A 134 -23.67 15.10 -11.78
N MET A 135 -24.23 14.13 -11.06
CA MET A 135 -25.58 13.61 -11.32
C MET A 135 -26.66 14.65 -11.06
N GLY A 136 -26.52 15.42 -9.97
CA GLY A 136 -27.44 16.51 -9.65
C GLY A 136 -27.48 17.58 -10.74
N ASN A 137 -26.35 17.91 -11.33
CA ASN A 137 -26.28 18.85 -12.46
C ASN A 137 -26.94 18.29 -13.71
N ASP A 138 -26.82 17.00 -13.97
CA ASP A 138 -27.44 16.34 -15.11
C ASP A 138 -28.96 16.27 -14.97
N GLU A 139 -29.48 16.11 -13.75
CA GLU A 139 -30.91 16.08 -13.48
C GLU A 139 -31.61 17.43 -13.67
N VAL A 140 -30.86 18.50 -13.62
CA VAL A 140 -31.41 19.88 -13.76
C VAL A 140 -31.63 20.25 -15.22
N VAL A 141 -31.10 19.48 -16.13
CA VAL A 141 -31.34 19.68 -17.58
C VAL A 141 -32.65 19.02 -18.04
#